data_99f9f473b5889fa575fac6a8c4f9b008
#
_entry.id   99f9f473b5889fa575fac6a8c4f9b008
#
_cell.length_a   1.000
_cell.length_b   1.000
_cell.length_c   1.000
_cell.angle_alpha   90.00
_cell.angle_beta   90.00
_cell.angle_gamma   90.00
#
_symmetry.space_group_name_H-M   'P 1'
#
loop_
_entity.id
_entity.type
_entity.pdbx_description
1 polymer ?
#
loop_
_entity_poly.entity_id
_entity_poly.type
_entity_poly.pdbx_seq_one_letter_code
_entity_poly.pdbx_strand_id
1 'polypeptide(L)'
;MNNNTNKLASILNTKSHPIDAPKYRSKCKSMLDRDGVLVLNNFLLKDSIRSILEEAKQQEGLAYYCVNEHNVYLDPNDNNYPQSHPRNRTVISSKGCITDDQVPKDTALRALYDSKDFKEFLCSVLNEESL
;
A
#
# COMPACT_ATOMS: atom_id res chain seq x y z
N MET A 1 -12.20 26.41 4.02
CA MET A 1 -10.95 25.77 4.51
C MET A 1 -11.25 24.30 4.70
N ASN A 2 -10.58 23.45 3.90
CA ASN A 2 -11.00 22.05 3.71
C ASN A 2 -10.77 21.17 4.94
N ASN A 3 -11.83 20.61 5.49
CA ASN A 3 -11.78 19.62 6.59
C ASN A 3 -10.86 18.40 6.29
N ASN A 4 -10.65 18.07 5.01
CA ASN A 4 -9.80 16.95 4.59
C ASN A 4 -8.30 17.19 4.79
N THR A 5 -7.80 18.40 4.55
CA THR A 5 -6.36 18.71 4.71
C THR A 5 -5.94 18.61 6.18
N ASN A 6 -6.84 19.00 7.11
CA ASN A 6 -6.58 18.89 8.55
C ASN A 6 -6.52 17.43 9.02
N LYS A 7 -7.34 16.54 8.45
CA LYS A 7 -7.37 15.12 8.81
C LYS A 7 -6.10 14.39 8.32
N LEU A 8 -5.60 14.71 7.13
CA LEU A 8 -4.38 14.11 6.60
C LEU A 8 -3.13 14.52 7.40
N ALA A 9 -3.04 15.79 7.82
CA ALA A 9 -1.93 16.30 8.65
C ALA A 9 -1.89 15.67 10.06
N SER A 10 -2.99 15.09 10.55
CA SER A 10 -3.00 14.30 11.79
C SER A 10 -2.53 12.86 11.59
N ILE A 11 -2.38 12.39 10.35
CA ILE A 11 -1.97 11.03 10.01
C ILE A 11 -0.54 11.01 9.48
N LEU A 12 -0.20 11.94 8.58
CA LEU A 12 1.09 12.05 7.94
C LEU A 12 1.99 13.08 8.61
N ASN A 13 3.27 12.82 8.60
CA ASN A 13 4.29 13.79 8.96
C ASN A 13 4.53 14.77 7.80
N THR A 14 3.57 15.65 7.55
CA THR A 14 3.61 16.62 6.44
C THR A 14 4.73 17.65 6.55
N LYS A 15 5.30 17.84 7.75
CA LYS A 15 6.47 18.71 7.94
C LYS A 15 7.72 18.12 7.28
N SER A 16 7.94 16.81 7.43
CA SER A 16 9.07 16.11 6.80
C SER A 16 8.77 15.66 5.39
N HIS A 17 7.50 15.45 5.08
CA HIS A 17 7.00 14.93 3.81
C HIS A 17 5.88 15.84 3.26
N PRO A 18 6.22 17.03 2.73
CA PRO A 18 5.23 17.96 2.16
C PRO A 18 4.74 17.43 0.79
N ILE A 19 3.84 16.44 0.81
CA ILE A 19 3.36 15.70 -0.37
C ILE A 19 2.59 16.58 -1.36
N ASP A 20 2.13 17.76 -0.95
CA ASP A 20 1.50 18.79 -1.77
C ASP A 20 2.53 19.64 -2.56
N ALA A 21 3.79 19.67 -2.12
CA ALA A 21 4.83 20.49 -2.73
C ALA A 21 5.37 19.88 -4.03
N PRO A 22 5.30 20.60 -5.18
CA PRO A 22 5.78 20.06 -6.48
C PRO A 22 7.25 19.61 -6.46
N LYS A 23 8.12 20.36 -5.78
CA LYS A 23 9.55 20.02 -5.64
C LYS A 23 9.75 18.71 -4.89
N TYR A 24 8.93 18.46 -3.87
CA TYR A 24 9.01 17.22 -3.11
C TYR A 24 8.54 16.02 -3.95
N ARG A 25 7.42 16.16 -4.68
CA ARG A 25 6.92 15.16 -5.61
C ARG A 25 7.97 14.80 -6.67
N SER A 26 8.59 15.80 -7.31
CA SER A 26 9.66 15.58 -8.30
C SER A 26 10.87 14.87 -7.71
N LYS A 27 11.28 15.22 -6.47
CA LYS A 27 12.36 14.54 -5.75
C LYS A 27 12.01 13.06 -5.51
N CYS A 28 10.81 12.78 -5.00
CA CYS A 28 10.35 11.40 -4.75
C CYS A 28 10.31 10.57 -6.03
N LYS A 29 9.80 11.15 -7.13
CA LYS A 29 9.81 10.51 -8.44
C LYS A 29 11.23 10.17 -8.90
N SER A 30 12.15 11.13 -8.85
CA SER A 30 13.54 10.90 -9.25
C SER A 30 14.23 9.82 -8.40
N MET A 31 13.91 9.71 -7.12
CA MET A 31 14.42 8.63 -6.26
C MET A 31 13.85 7.28 -6.68
N LEU A 32 12.54 7.21 -6.93
CA LEU A 32 11.89 5.99 -7.39
C LEU A 32 12.45 5.53 -8.75
N ASP A 33 12.58 6.45 -9.72
CA ASP A 33 13.10 6.16 -11.07
C ASP A 33 14.55 5.65 -11.03
N ARG A 34 15.37 6.19 -10.13
CA ARG A 34 16.77 5.80 -9.98
C ARG A 34 16.95 4.47 -9.24
N ASP A 35 16.24 4.28 -8.14
CA ASP A 35 16.49 3.22 -7.16
C ASP A 35 15.51 2.05 -7.30
N GLY A 36 14.42 2.21 -8.08
CA GLY A 36 13.34 1.22 -8.20
C GLY A 36 12.48 1.07 -6.94
N VAL A 37 12.79 1.85 -5.90
CA VAL A 37 12.07 1.84 -4.62
C VAL A 37 12.10 3.24 -4.00
N LEU A 38 10.99 3.64 -3.37
CA LEU A 38 10.89 4.86 -2.59
C LEU A 38 10.55 4.53 -1.13
N VAL A 39 11.49 4.80 -0.23
CA VAL A 39 11.30 4.64 1.22
C VAL A 39 11.22 6.01 1.89
N LEU A 40 10.09 6.29 2.52
CA LEU A 40 9.82 7.54 3.24
C LEU A 40 9.80 7.27 4.75
N ASN A 41 10.97 7.42 5.39
CA ASN A 41 11.11 7.18 6.83
C ASN A 41 10.24 8.12 7.66
N ASN A 42 9.53 7.59 8.65
CA ASN A 42 8.60 8.33 9.51
C ASN A 42 7.51 9.09 8.72
N PHE A 43 7.04 8.51 7.63
CA PHE A 43 5.98 9.08 6.80
C PHE A 43 4.66 9.18 7.56
N LEU A 44 4.28 8.12 8.27
CA LEU A 44 3.14 8.16 9.20
C LEU A 44 3.58 8.66 10.57
N LEU A 45 2.71 9.39 11.25
CA LEU A 45 2.88 9.73 12.65
C LEU A 45 2.77 8.49 13.54
N LYS A 46 3.52 8.43 14.65
CA LYS A 46 3.53 7.26 15.54
C LYS A 46 2.15 6.91 16.10
N ASP A 47 1.37 7.94 16.44
CA ASP A 47 0.01 7.74 16.98
C ASP A 47 -0.94 7.18 15.92
N SER A 48 -0.78 7.60 14.67
CA SER A 48 -1.55 7.07 13.54
C SER A 48 -1.21 5.61 13.25
N ILE A 49 0.07 5.23 13.34
CA ILE A 49 0.49 3.81 13.22
C ILE A 49 -0.19 2.98 14.30
N ARG A 50 -0.20 3.47 15.55
CA ARG A 50 -0.87 2.77 16.67
C ARG A 50 -2.35 2.60 16.41
N SER A 51 -3.05 3.68 16.01
CA SER A 51 -4.47 3.65 15.69
C SER A 51 -4.78 2.65 14.56
N ILE A 52 -4.01 2.68 13.46
CA ILE A 52 -4.20 1.76 12.33
C ILE A 52 -3.98 0.30 12.76
N LEU A 53 -2.99 0.02 13.61
CA LEU A 53 -2.74 -1.33 14.12
C LEU A 53 -3.87 -1.82 15.03
N GLU A 54 -4.42 -0.94 15.86
CA GLU A 54 -5.57 -1.26 16.72
C GLU A 54 -6.83 -1.52 15.87
N GLU A 55 -7.10 -0.70 14.87
CA GLU A 55 -8.16 -0.89 13.88
C GLU A 55 -8.02 -2.25 13.18
N ALA A 56 -6.84 -2.56 12.68
CA ALA A 56 -6.56 -3.84 12.00
C ALA A 56 -6.80 -5.04 12.92
N LYS A 57 -6.38 -4.97 14.18
CA LYS A 57 -6.63 -6.04 15.18
C LYS A 57 -8.12 -6.24 15.46
N GLN A 58 -8.89 -5.15 15.53
CA GLN A 58 -10.34 -5.24 15.74
C GLN A 58 -11.05 -5.92 14.57
N GLN A 59 -10.53 -5.76 13.35
CA GLN A 59 -11.09 -6.34 12.13
C GLN A 59 -10.51 -7.72 11.77
N GLU A 60 -9.50 -8.19 12.50
CA GLU A 60 -8.81 -9.46 12.20
C GLU A 60 -9.76 -10.65 12.11
N GLY A 61 -10.79 -10.68 12.94
CA GLY A 61 -11.81 -11.72 12.93
C GLY A 61 -12.68 -11.78 11.67
N LEU A 62 -12.68 -10.71 10.86
CA LEU A 62 -13.40 -10.61 9.58
C LEU A 62 -12.52 -10.98 8.39
N ALA A 63 -11.22 -11.20 8.59
CA ALA A 63 -10.30 -11.46 7.51
C ALA A 63 -10.67 -12.74 6.74
N TYR A 64 -10.74 -12.63 5.41
CA TYR A 64 -10.84 -13.77 4.53
C TYR A 64 -9.47 -14.40 4.34
N TYR A 65 -9.36 -15.69 4.65
CA TYR A 65 -8.12 -16.45 4.51
C TYR A 65 -8.18 -17.33 3.26
N CYS A 66 -7.16 -17.23 2.42
CA CYS A 66 -6.99 -18.11 1.28
C CYS A 66 -5.59 -18.71 1.24
N VAL A 67 -5.53 -19.94 0.74
CA VAL A 67 -4.30 -20.66 0.47
C VAL A 67 -4.30 -21.03 -1.00
N ASN A 68 -3.31 -20.59 -1.73
CA ASN A 68 -3.15 -20.88 -3.15
C ASN A 68 -1.81 -21.56 -3.40
N GLU A 69 -1.82 -22.54 -4.29
CA GLU A 69 -0.61 -23.17 -4.81
C GLU A 69 -0.40 -22.71 -6.26
N HIS A 70 0.78 -22.19 -6.54
CA HIS A 70 1.11 -21.67 -7.87
C HIS A 70 2.63 -21.73 -8.12
N ASN A 71 3.03 -21.77 -9.38
CA ASN A 71 4.41 -21.53 -9.78
C ASN A 71 4.66 -20.03 -9.99
N VAL A 72 5.91 -19.65 -10.21
CA VAL A 72 6.31 -18.23 -10.38
C VAL A 72 5.75 -17.57 -11.64
N TYR A 73 5.27 -18.35 -12.59
CA TYR A 73 4.68 -17.87 -13.85
C TYR A 73 3.16 -17.77 -13.80
N LEU A 74 2.53 -18.29 -12.74
CA LEU A 74 1.07 -18.40 -12.59
C LEU A 74 0.39 -19.19 -13.73
N ASP A 75 1.15 -20.07 -14.37
CA ASP A 75 0.71 -20.91 -15.49
C ASP A 75 0.57 -22.37 -15.05
N PRO A 76 -0.20 -23.20 -15.78
CA PRO A 76 -0.19 -24.64 -15.58
C PRO A 76 1.21 -25.25 -15.74
N ASN A 77 1.44 -26.39 -15.11
CA ASN A 77 2.68 -27.13 -15.24
C ASN A 77 2.95 -27.48 -16.70
N ASP A 78 4.20 -27.30 -17.12
CA ASP A 78 4.65 -27.65 -18.46
C ASP A 78 5.27 -29.05 -18.46
N ASN A 79 4.62 -29.99 -19.14
CA ASN A 79 5.03 -31.39 -19.20
C ASN A 79 6.37 -31.64 -19.92
N ASN A 80 6.92 -30.64 -20.61
CA ASN A 80 8.26 -30.70 -21.19
C ASN A 80 9.38 -30.58 -20.15
N TYR A 81 9.06 -30.24 -18.92
CA TYR A 81 9.99 -30.09 -17.81
C TYR A 81 9.61 -30.98 -16.63
N PRO A 82 10.58 -31.52 -15.87
CA PRO A 82 10.29 -32.27 -14.67
C PRO A 82 9.66 -31.37 -13.59
N GLN A 83 8.93 -31.99 -12.63
CA GLN A 83 8.29 -31.28 -11.54
C GLN A 83 9.26 -30.44 -10.67
N SER A 84 10.52 -30.89 -10.58
CA SER A 84 11.57 -30.16 -9.84
C SER A 84 12.15 -28.97 -10.60
N HIS A 85 11.82 -28.82 -11.88
CA HIS A 85 12.31 -27.69 -12.67
C HIS A 85 11.71 -26.37 -12.15
N PRO A 86 12.46 -25.25 -12.10
CA PRO A 86 11.96 -23.96 -11.63
C PRO A 86 10.63 -23.52 -12.25
N ARG A 87 10.37 -23.89 -13.51
CA ARG A 87 9.10 -23.59 -14.21
C ARG A 87 7.90 -24.28 -13.57
N ASN A 88 8.06 -25.51 -13.10
CA ASN A 88 7.00 -26.32 -12.52
C ASN A 88 6.99 -26.30 -11.00
N ARG A 89 8.07 -25.78 -10.39
CA ARG A 89 8.16 -25.71 -8.94
C ARG A 89 7.05 -24.83 -8.38
N THR A 90 6.19 -25.41 -7.56
CA THR A 90 5.11 -24.69 -6.90
C THR A 90 5.53 -24.13 -5.55
N VAL A 91 4.92 -23.02 -5.19
CA VAL A 91 4.98 -22.41 -3.88
C VAL A 91 3.57 -22.28 -3.32
N ILE A 92 3.42 -22.47 -2.04
CA ILE A 92 2.16 -22.25 -1.33
C ILE A 92 2.19 -20.83 -0.79
N SER A 93 1.20 -20.03 -1.15
CA SER A 93 0.96 -18.71 -0.56
C SER A 93 -0.28 -18.74 0.32
N SER A 94 -0.14 -18.25 1.53
CA SER A 94 -1.25 -18.07 2.46
C SER A 94 -1.38 -16.57 2.79
N LYS A 95 -2.59 -16.05 2.71
CA LYS A 95 -2.87 -14.65 3.02
C LYS A 95 -4.23 -14.48 3.68
N GLY A 96 -4.29 -13.54 4.64
CA GLY A 96 -5.52 -13.02 5.18
C GLY A 96 -5.76 -11.61 4.60
N CYS A 97 -6.97 -11.36 4.13
CA CYS A 97 -7.36 -10.07 3.58
C CYS A 97 -8.57 -9.52 4.33
N ILE A 98 -8.47 -8.26 4.76
CA ILE A 98 -9.60 -7.46 5.21
C ILE A 98 -10.02 -6.64 3.99
N THR A 99 -11.27 -6.76 3.56
CA THR A 99 -11.76 -6.12 2.35
C THR A 99 -12.08 -4.64 2.59
N ASP A 100 -12.16 -3.86 1.51
CA ASP A 100 -12.39 -2.41 1.58
C ASP A 100 -13.67 -2.04 2.33
N ASP A 101 -14.75 -2.78 2.11
CA ASP A 101 -16.04 -2.59 2.79
C ASP A 101 -16.00 -2.90 4.30
N GLN A 102 -15.03 -3.67 4.75
CA GLN A 102 -14.80 -3.99 6.16
C GLN A 102 -13.98 -2.92 6.90
N VAL A 103 -13.29 -2.03 6.18
CA VAL A 103 -12.54 -0.92 6.80
C VAL A 103 -13.51 0.21 7.17
N PRO A 104 -13.69 0.54 8.47
CA PRO A 104 -14.66 1.54 8.89
C PRO A 104 -14.36 2.94 8.31
N LYS A 105 -15.42 3.70 8.02
CA LYS A 105 -15.31 5.01 7.32
C LYS A 105 -14.57 6.08 8.13
N ASP A 106 -14.66 6.03 9.44
CA ASP A 106 -14.11 7.07 10.33
C ASP A 106 -12.72 6.73 10.88
N THR A 107 -11.99 5.84 10.22
CA THR A 107 -10.66 5.39 10.65
C THR A 107 -9.52 6.16 9.99
N ALA A 108 -8.32 6.06 10.58
CA ALA A 108 -7.12 6.69 10.05
C ALA A 108 -6.70 6.06 8.70
N LEU A 109 -6.81 4.73 8.58
CA LEU A 109 -6.50 4.02 7.34
C LEU A 109 -7.43 4.45 6.21
N ARG A 110 -8.74 4.52 6.46
CA ARG A 110 -9.73 4.99 5.47
C ARG A 110 -9.46 6.44 5.05
N ALA A 111 -9.19 7.31 6.02
CA ALA A 111 -8.90 8.71 5.74
C ALA A 111 -7.64 8.91 4.88
N LEU A 112 -6.61 8.07 5.08
CA LEU A 112 -5.41 8.08 4.23
C LEU A 112 -5.74 7.57 2.82
N TYR A 113 -6.41 6.42 2.72
CA TYR A 113 -6.74 5.78 1.44
C TYR A 113 -7.63 6.67 0.55
N ASP A 114 -8.62 7.32 1.14
CA ASP A 114 -9.55 8.20 0.42
C ASP A 114 -9.01 9.62 0.19
N SER A 115 -7.81 9.93 0.71
CA SER A 115 -7.23 11.26 0.59
C SER A 115 -6.87 11.60 -0.85
N LYS A 116 -7.48 12.65 -1.39
CA LYS A 116 -7.17 13.20 -2.71
C LYS A 116 -5.71 13.62 -2.81
N ASP A 117 -5.21 14.34 -1.79
CA ASP A 117 -3.82 14.85 -1.78
C ASP A 117 -2.80 13.70 -1.80
N PHE A 118 -3.11 12.59 -1.10
CA PHE A 118 -2.26 11.40 -1.10
C PHE A 118 -2.31 10.68 -2.46
N LYS A 119 -3.48 10.54 -3.06
CA LYS A 119 -3.62 9.96 -4.41
C LYS A 119 -2.90 10.80 -5.46
N GLU A 120 -3.02 12.12 -5.42
CA GLU A 120 -2.29 13.02 -6.32
C GLU A 120 -0.77 12.93 -6.14
N PHE A 121 -0.29 12.76 -4.91
CA PHE A 121 1.12 12.49 -4.65
C PHE A 121 1.57 11.18 -5.31
N LEU A 122 0.82 10.10 -5.12
CA LEU A 122 1.12 8.81 -5.74
C LEU A 122 1.09 8.90 -7.26
N CYS A 123 0.07 9.50 -7.86
CA CYS A 123 -0.01 9.74 -9.32
C CYS A 123 1.24 10.46 -9.83
N SER A 124 1.67 11.52 -9.13
CA SER A 124 2.85 12.30 -9.52
C SER A 124 4.15 11.49 -9.44
N VAL A 125 4.29 10.64 -8.42
CA VAL A 125 5.50 9.83 -8.19
C VAL A 125 5.56 8.64 -9.15
N LEU A 126 4.41 8.00 -9.41
CA LEU A 126 4.29 6.84 -10.31
C LEU A 126 4.17 7.23 -11.79
N ASN A 127 3.96 8.51 -12.09
CA ASN A 127 3.69 9.03 -13.42
C ASN A 127 2.41 8.43 -14.04
N GLU A 128 1.36 8.32 -13.21
CA GLU A 128 0.05 7.83 -13.59
C GLU A 128 -0.97 8.98 -13.64
N GLU A 129 -1.95 8.90 -14.52
CA GLU A 129 -2.99 9.93 -14.64
C GLU A 129 -4.05 9.81 -13.54
N SER A 130 -4.29 8.58 -13.06
CA SER A 130 -5.27 8.28 -12.00
C SER A 130 -4.94 6.98 -11.26
N LEU A 131 -5.39 6.90 -9.99
CA LEU A 131 -5.34 5.74 -9.11
C LEU A 131 -6.71 5.49 -8.48
#